data_a5d406dcff28aa367702151f8fb62b59
#
_entry.id   a5d406dcff28aa367702151f8fb62b59
#
_cell.length_a   1.000
_cell.length_b   1.000
_cell.length_c   1.000
_cell.angle_alpha   90.00
_cell.angle_beta   90.00
_cell.angle_gamma   90.00
#
_symmetry.space_group_name_H-M   'P 1'
#
loop_
_entity.id
_entity.type
_entity.pdbx_description
1 polymer ?
#
loop_
_entity_poly.entity_id
_entity_poly.type
_entity_poly.pdbx_seq_one_letter_code
_entity_poly.pdbx_strand_id
1 'polypeptide(L)'
;HMPWSIRALEAGKHVLCEKPLAMNAAEVRQGIEVQKQIGKLFMEASWNRWHPRTIRLNEIVKSGAIGEVKKIRTAFTYTDLDPANIRAIYELGGGGLYDLGPYSVAAPLWLMNFAPTSDIKTEVKWHAGGSDETLKVNFKIGGVEAEAITSMATADTLYFEVTGTKGSVAMGGNDAFNSHNKPSTLEIDIEGKKSVENFEACDPYQLMADSFSNKIRGRESWLMPLSESLKFAEFFDEVFKVMGRP
;
A
#
# COMPACT_ATOMS: atom_id res chain seq x y z
N HIS A 1 16.92 0.69 1.93
CA HIS A 1 16.37 2.02 2.25
C HIS A 1 16.81 2.47 3.64
N MET A 2 16.64 1.66 4.68
CA MET A 2 16.83 2.07 6.07
C MET A 2 18.24 2.60 6.41
N PRO A 3 19.35 1.95 6.00
CA PRO A 3 20.69 2.47 6.31
C PRO A 3 20.95 3.89 5.78
N TRP A 4 20.46 4.19 4.57
CA TRP A 4 20.60 5.53 4.00
C TRP A 4 19.67 6.55 4.64
N SER A 5 18.45 6.15 5.02
CA SER A 5 17.51 7.01 5.73
C SER A 5 18.08 7.42 7.10
N ILE A 6 18.66 6.47 7.85
CA ILE A 6 19.30 6.74 9.13
C ILE A 6 20.47 7.73 8.96
N ARG A 7 21.37 7.50 8.01
CA ARG A 7 22.49 8.41 7.74
C ARG A 7 22.03 9.81 7.38
N ALA A 8 20.94 9.94 6.60
CA ALA A 8 20.39 11.24 6.26
C ALA A 8 19.75 11.95 7.47
N LEU A 9 19.02 11.22 8.31
CA LEU A 9 18.48 11.74 9.58
C LEU A 9 19.59 12.24 10.49
N GLU A 10 20.63 11.43 10.73
CA GLU A 10 21.81 11.78 11.54
C GLU A 10 22.55 13.00 11.00
N ALA A 11 22.54 13.20 9.68
CA ALA A 11 23.04 14.42 9.03
C ALA A 11 22.06 15.61 9.14
N GLY A 12 20.99 15.49 9.94
CA GLY A 12 20.02 16.56 10.20
C GLY A 12 19.05 16.83 9.06
N LYS A 13 18.86 15.88 8.13
CA LYS A 13 17.94 16.03 6.99
C LYS A 13 16.55 15.49 7.33
N HIS A 14 15.52 16.07 6.72
CA HIS A 14 14.21 15.44 6.61
C HIS A 14 14.28 14.37 5.53
N VAL A 15 13.59 13.24 5.71
CA VAL A 15 13.70 12.08 4.81
C VAL A 15 12.32 11.66 4.32
N LEU A 16 12.13 11.67 3.01
CA LEU A 16 11.06 11.01 2.30
C LEU A 16 11.68 9.79 1.60
N CYS A 17 11.33 8.60 2.06
CA CYS A 17 11.97 7.35 1.64
C CYS A 17 11.02 6.51 0.80
N GLU A 18 11.51 5.96 -0.32
CA GLU A 18 10.73 5.05 -1.16
C GLU A 18 10.18 3.84 -0.38
N LYS A 19 9.05 3.37 -0.88
CA LYS A 19 8.40 2.14 -0.39
C LYS A 19 9.10 0.87 -0.92
N PRO A 20 9.06 -0.23 -0.20
CA PRO A 20 8.72 -0.32 1.21
C PRO A 20 9.79 0.39 2.05
N LEU A 21 9.40 0.97 3.18
CA LEU A 21 10.33 1.75 4.03
C LEU A 21 11.56 0.94 4.45
N ALA A 22 11.37 -0.35 4.71
CA ALA A 22 12.40 -1.28 5.15
C ALA A 22 12.05 -2.73 4.79
N MET A 23 12.99 -3.65 5.01
CA MET A 23 12.82 -5.07 4.74
C MET A 23 11.99 -5.80 5.81
N ASN A 24 11.86 -5.24 7.00
CA ASN A 24 11.12 -5.84 8.12
C ASN A 24 10.77 -4.80 9.19
N ALA A 25 9.90 -5.19 10.13
CA ALA A 25 9.46 -4.32 11.20
C ALA A 25 10.57 -3.90 12.15
N ALA A 26 11.60 -4.71 12.34
CA ALA A 26 12.74 -4.36 13.22
C ALA A 26 13.53 -3.16 12.67
N GLU A 27 13.79 -3.13 11.37
CA GLU A 27 14.41 -2.00 10.69
C GLU A 27 13.54 -0.73 10.79
N VAL A 28 12.22 -0.86 10.61
CA VAL A 28 11.31 0.29 10.75
C VAL A 28 11.37 0.85 12.18
N ARG A 29 11.37 -0.01 13.20
CA ARG A 29 11.52 0.42 14.62
C ARG A 29 12.82 1.17 14.82
N GLN A 30 13.93 0.67 14.26
CA GLN A 30 15.22 1.37 14.32
C GLN A 30 15.14 2.78 13.73
N GLY A 31 14.53 2.92 12.53
CA GLY A 31 14.33 4.23 11.90
C GLY A 31 13.47 5.17 12.72
N ILE A 32 12.42 4.66 13.37
CA ILE A 32 11.54 5.43 14.27
C ILE A 32 12.34 5.96 15.47
N GLU A 33 13.19 5.13 16.09
CA GLU A 33 13.99 5.56 17.25
C GLU A 33 15.01 6.64 16.86
N VAL A 34 15.70 6.51 15.73
CA VAL A 34 16.59 7.55 15.21
C VAL A 34 15.81 8.83 14.90
N GLN A 35 14.65 8.72 14.27
CA GLN A 35 13.79 9.87 13.96
C GLN A 35 13.38 10.63 15.23
N LYS A 36 13.01 9.94 16.31
CA LYS A 36 12.67 10.56 17.60
C LYS A 36 13.85 11.31 18.21
N GLN A 37 15.05 10.72 18.17
CA GLN A 37 16.28 11.34 18.71
C GLN A 37 16.68 12.60 17.94
N ILE A 38 16.57 12.56 16.61
CA ILE A 38 17.01 13.66 15.74
C ILE A 38 15.93 14.74 15.57
N GLY A 39 14.65 14.38 15.71
CA GLY A 39 13.53 15.31 15.58
C GLY A 39 13.25 15.83 14.16
N LYS A 40 13.77 15.16 13.13
CA LYS A 40 13.47 15.47 11.73
C LYS A 40 12.27 14.68 11.23
N LEU A 41 11.62 15.19 10.18
CA LEU A 41 10.54 14.43 9.52
C LEU A 41 11.13 13.22 8.80
N PHE A 42 10.44 12.09 8.97
CA PHE A 42 10.73 10.85 8.25
C PHE A 42 9.40 10.25 7.83
N MET A 43 9.25 9.92 6.54
CA MET A 43 8.01 9.39 5.98
C MET A 43 8.30 8.38 4.86
N GLU A 44 7.48 7.35 4.78
CA GLU A 44 7.44 6.43 3.65
C GLU A 44 6.66 7.03 2.48
N ALA A 45 7.18 6.86 1.26
CA ALA A 45 6.61 7.40 0.03
C ALA A 45 5.49 6.52 -0.55
N SER A 46 4.45 6.29 0.22
CA SER A 46 3.23 5.58 -0.22
C SER A 46 2.30 6.52 -1.02
N TRP A 47 2.78 7.01 -2.13
CA TRP A 47 2.22 8.09 -2.94
C TRP A 47 0.73 7.92 -3.29
N ASN A 48 0.25 6.69 -3.50
CA ASN A 48 -1.14 6.37 -3.82
C ASN A 48 -2.14 6.86 -2.77
N ARG A 49 -1.69 7.13 -1.52
CA ARG A 49 -2.50 7.67 -0.43
C ARG A 49 -2.88 9.15 -0.64
N TRP A 50 -2.16 9.88 -1.51
CA TRP A 50 -2.44 11.27 -1.87
C TRP A 50 -3.29 11.42 -3.13
N HIS A 51 -3.58 10.34 -3.85
CA HIS A 51 -4.43 10.42 -5.02
C HIS A 51 -5.88 10.76 -4.61
N PRO A 52 -6.53 11.79 -5.20
CA PRO A 52 -7.88 12.20 -4.83
C PRO A 52 -8.90 11.06 -4.85
N ARG A 53 -8.81 10.16 -5.82
CA ARG A 53 -9.65 8.96 -5.90
C ARG A 53 -9.49 8.05 -4.68
N THR A 54 -8.26 7.85 -4.19
CA THR A 54 -7.98 7.03 -3.01
C THR A 54 -8.56 7.66 -1.75
N ILE A 55 -8.40 8.99 -1.62
CA ILE A 55 -8.99 9.77 -0.53
C ILE A 55 -10.51 9.62 -0.55
N ARG A 56 -11.13 9.78 -1.73
CA ARG A 56 -12.58 9.69 -1.90
C ARG A 56 -13.14 8.30 -1.59
N LEU A 57 -12.48 7.23 -2.03
CA LEU A 57 -12.85 5.86 -1.68
C LEU A 57 -12.88 5.69 -0.14
N ASN A 58 -11.84 6.15 0.53
CA ASN A 58 -11.74 6.07 1.99
C ASN A 58 -12.86 6.87 2.68
N GLU A 59 -13.22 8.05 2.17
CA GLU A 59 -14.35 8.85 2.67
C GLU A 59 -15.69 8.10 2.55
N ILE A 60 -15.97 7.50 1.38
CA ILE A 60 -17.19 6.72 1.14
C ILE A 60 -17.29 5.56 2.13
N VAL A 61 -16.21 4.81 2.31
CA VAL A 61 -16.19 3.69 3.25
C VAL A 61 -16.39 4.19 4.69
N LYS A 62 -15.66 5.22 5.11
CA LYS A 62 -15.75 5.78 6.48
C LYS A 62 -17.08 6.46 6.79
N SER A 63 -17.76 7.00 5.78
CA SER A 63 -19.09 7.60 5.98
C SER A 63 -20.18 6.56 6.30
N GLY A 64 -19.91 5.27 6.07
CA GLY A 64 -20.90 4.20 6.19
C GLY A 64 -21.90 4.16 5.03
N ALA A 65 -21.67 4.88 3.93
CA ALA A 65 -22.58 4.92 2.78
C ALA A 65 -22.85 3.53 2.17
N ILE A 66 -21.83 2.66 2.14
CA ILE A 66 -21.97 1.26 1.68
C ILE A 66 -22.40 0.30 2.80
N GLY A 67 -22.74 0.80 4.00
CA GLY A 67 -23.05 0.00 5.17
C GLY A 67 -21.80 -0.60 5.83
N GLU A 68 -21.99 -1.69 6.56
CA GLU A 68 -20.90 -2.44 7.19
C GLU A 68 -20.06 -3.14 6.13
N VAL A 69 -18.74 -2.92 6.12
CA VAL A 69 -17.83 -3.58 5.17
C VAL A 69 -17.81 -5.08 5.41
N LYS A 70 -17.92 -5.86 4.34
CA LYS A 70 -17.94 -7.34 4.37
C LYS A 70 -16.73 -7.94 3.66
N LYS A 71 -16.28 -7.31 2.58
CA LYS A 71 -15.17 -7.84 1.78
C LYS A 71 -14.36 -6.72 1.15
N ILE A 72 -13.05 -6.91 1.12
CA ILE A 72 -12.10 -6.04 0.41
C ILE A 72 -11.31 -6.93 -0.55
N ARG A 73 -11.21 -6.51 -1.82
CA ARG A 73 -10.41 -7.19 -2.84
C ARG A 73 -9.48 -6.20 -3.51
N THR A 74 -8.23 -6.60 -3.62
CA THR A 74 -7.19 -5.77 -4.24
C THR A 74 -6.30 -6.64 -5.12
N ALA A 75 -5.84 -6.08 -6.22
CA ALA A 75 -4.80 -6.69 -7.03
C ALA A 75 -3.91 -5.62 -7.64
N PHE A 76 -2.63 -5.92 -7.70
CA PHE A 76 -1.69 -5.20 -8.53
C PHE A 76 -0.77 -6.23 -9.20
N THR A 77 -0.95 -6.41 -10.49
CA THR A 77 -0.14 -7.35 -11.28
C THR A 77 0.35 -6.68 -12.55
N TYR A 78 1.50 -7.11 -13.02
CA TYR A 78 2.04 -6.77 -14.34
C TYR A 78 2.85 -7.94 -14.89
N THR A 79 3.09 -7.93 -16.22
CA THR A 79 3.94 -8.91 -16.88
C THR A 79 5.23 -8.22 -17.29
N ASP A 80 6.35 -8.76 -16.94
CA ASP A 80 7.69 -8.41 -17.45
C ASP A 80 8.74 -8.36 -16.33
N LEU A 81 8.90 -9.49 -15.64
CA LEU A 81 9.98 -9.62 -14.68
C LEU A 81 11.25 -10.08 -15.43
N ASP A 82 12.10 -9.13 -15.80
CA ASP A 82 13.46 -9.43 -16.24
C ASP A 82 14.22 -10.13 -15.09
N PRO A 83 14.77 -11.35 -15.29
CA PRO A 83 15.54 -12.05 -14.26
C PRO A 83 16.76 -11.26 -13.73
N ALA A 84 17.28 -10.31 -14.48
CA ALA A 84 18.36 -9.42 -14.05
C ALA A 84 17.86 -8.22 -13.20
N ASN A 85 16.56 -8.00 -13.13
CA ASN A 85 15.98 -6.92 -12.33
C ASN A 85 16.10 -7.26 -10.83
N ILE A 86 16.37 -6.26 -10.00
CA ILE A 86 16.41 -6.41 -8.53
C ILE A 86 15.15 -7.05 -7.95
N ARG A 87 14.00 -6.86 -8.61
CA ARG A 87 12.70 -7.43 -8.19
C ARG A 87 12.65 -8.96 -8.29
N ALA A 88 13.49 -9.54 -9.13
CA ALA A 88 13.62 -11.01 -9.25
C ALA A 88 14.52 -11.61 -8.16
N ILE A 89 15.32 -10.79 -7.46
CA ILE A 89 16.40 -11.23 -6.56
C ILE A 89 15.97 -10.94 -5.11
N TYR A 90 15.69 -12.02 -4.38
CA TYR A 90 15.22 -11.91 -2.98
C TYR A 90 16.19 -11.15 -2.07
N GLU A 91 17.50 -11.43 -2.14
CA GLU A 91 18.54 -10.81 -1.30
C GLU A 91 18.63 -9.28 -1.49
N LEU A 92 18.13 -8.77 -2.60
CA LEU A 92 18.07 -7.33 -2.90
C LEU A 92 16.72 -6.69 -2.52
N GLY A 93 15.84 -7.45 -1.84
CA GLY A 93 14.50 -6.98 -1.50
C GLY A 93 13.50 -7.15 -2.65
N GLY A 94 13.77 -8.10 -3.54
CA GLY A 94 12.86 -8.44 -4.63
C GLY A 94 11.63 -9.20 -4.14
N GLY A 95 10.61 -9.25 -4.98
CA GLY A 95 9.35 -9.94 -4.76
C GLY A 95 8.13 -9.04 -4.84
N GLY A 96 7.00 -9.66 -5.20
CA GLY A 96 5.72 -8.97 -5.35
C GLY A 96 5.24 -8.37 -4.03
N LEU A 97 5.50 -9.02 -2.89
CA LEU A 97 5.13 -8.49 -1.58
C LEU A 97 5.87 -7.19 -1.26
N TYR A 98 7.16 -7.08 -1.56
CA TYR A 98 7.91 -5.84 -1.34
C TYR A 98 7.61 -4.77 -2.38
N ASP A 99 7.42 -5.11 -3.65
CA ASP A 99 7.22 -4.11 -4.71
C ASP A 99 5.76 -3.65 -4.81
N LEU A 100 4.81 -4.57 -4.81
CA LEU A 100 3.39 -4.33 -5.06
C LEU A 100 2.52 -4.41 -3.79
N GLY A 101 2.99 -5.13 -2.77
CA GLY A 101 2.31 -5.25 -1.49
C GLY A 101 2.02 -3.92 -0.79
N PRO A 102 2.90 -2.89 -0.83
CA PRO A 102 2.60 -1.56 -0.30
C PRO A 102 1.36 -0.89 -0.92
N TYR A 103 0.91 -1.37 -2.07
CA TYR A 103 -0.33 -0.96 -2.71
C TYR A 103 -1.49 -1.91 -2.38
N SER A 104 -1.41 -3.15 -2.86
CA SER A 104 -2.53 -4.10 -2.77
C SER A 104 -2.69 -4.74 -1.39
N VAL A 105 -1.60 -5.21 -0.78
CA VAL A 105 -1.66 -5.89 0.54
C VAL A 105 -1.87 -4.90 1.68
N ALA A 106 -1.28 -3.70 1.58
CA ALA A 106 -1.43 -2.65 2.59
C ALA A 106 -2.80 -1.95 2.52
N ALA A 107 -3.50 -1.97 1.38
CA ALA A 107 -4.76 -1.24 1.23
C ALA A 107 -5.85 -1.65 2.23
N PRO A 108 -6.17 -2.93 2.45
CA PRO A 108 -7.11 -3.33 3.49
C PRO A 108 -6.69 -2.87 4.89
N LEU A 109 -5.40 -2.84 5.20
CA LEU A 109 -4.89 -2.49 6.53
C LEU A 109 -5.24 -1.05 6.89
N TRP A 110 -4.86 -0.08 6.05
CA TRP A 110 -5.14 1.32 6.34
C TRP A 110 -6.62 1.67 6.17
N LEU A 111 -7.34 1.03 5.25
CA LEU A 111 -8.77 1.25 5.05
C LEU A 111 -9.57 0.86 6.30
N MET A 112 -9.19 -0.24 6.97
CA MET A 112 -9.81 -0.75 8.19
C MET A 112 -9.12 -0.23 9.47
N ASN A 113 -8.41 0.91 9.39
CA ASN A 113 -7.73 1.55 10.51
C ASN A 113 -6.83 0.59 11.30
N PHE A 114 -6.16 -0.35 10.60
CA PHE A 114 -5.27 -1.35 11.21
C PHE A 114 -5.93 -2.16 12.33
N ALA A 115 -7.18 -2.53 12.15
CA ALA A 115 -7.86 -3.49 13.02
C ALA A 115 -7.08 -4.81 13.09
N PRO A 116 -7.24 -5.63 14.15
CA PRO A 116 -6.54 -6.91 14.26
C PRO A 116 -6.75 -7.81 13.05
N THR A 117 -5.67 -8.43 12.59
CA THR A 117 -5.67 -9.40 11.48
C THR A 117 -5.70 -10.83 12.00
N SER A 118 -6.30 -11.75 11.25
CA SER A 118 -6.34 -13.18 11.55
C SER A 118 -6.51 -14.00 10.27
N ASP A 119 -6.41 -15.33 10.41
CA ASP A 119 -6.69 -16.31 9.35
C ASP A 119 -5.85 -16.07 8.07
N ILE A 120 -4.58 -15.63 8.21
CA ILE A 120 -3.69 -15.37 7.08
C ILE A 120 -3.39 -16.68 6.37
N LYS A 121 -3.70 -16.72 5.06
CA LYS A 121 -3.40 -17.83 4.14
C LYS A 121 -2.74 -17.26 2.89
N THR A 122 -1.77 -17.97 2.36
CA THR A 122 -1.02 -17.57 1.17
C THR A 122 -0.99 -18.65 0.12
N GLU A 123 -1.07 -18.23 -1.13
CA GLU A 123 -0.72 -19.04 -2.31
C GLU A 123 0.42 -18.29 -2.99
N VAL A 124 1.59 -18.94 -3.11
CA VAL A 124 2.78 -18.28 -3.64
C VAL A 124 3.40 -19.10 -4.78
N LYS A 125 3.83 -18.39 -5.82
CA LYS A 125 4.71 -18.91 -6.87
C LYS A 125 6.05 -18.19 -6.75
N TRP A 126 7.10 -18.96 -6.57
CA TRP A 126 8.45 -18.45 -6.39
C TRP A 126 9.17 -18.29 -7.73
N HIS A 127 9.88 -17.19 -7.89
CA HIS A 127 10.86 -17.02 -8.96
C HIS A 127 12.14 -17.82 -8.65
N ALA A 128 12.91 -18.18 -9.68
CA ALA A 128 14.18 -18.89 -9.51
C ALA A 128 15.20 -18.13 -8.63
N GLY A 129 15.13 -16.81 -8.58
CA GLY A 129 15.93 -15.95 -7.70
C GLY A 129 15.41 -15.84 -6.25
N GLY A 130 14.48 -16.70 -5.83
CA GLY A 130 13.96 -16.78 -4.46
C GLY A 130 12.95 -15.70 -4.07
N SER A 131 12.59 -14.79 -4.98
CA SER A 131 11.53 -13.80 -4.75
C SER A 131 10.15 -14.37 -5.03
N ASP A 132 9.11 -13.85 -4.38
CA ASP A 132 7.71 -14.17 -4.68
C ASP A 132 7.31 -13.51 -6.02
N GLU A 133 7.21 -14.33 -7.08
CA GLU A 133 6.80 -13.90 -8.41
C GLU A 133 5.30 -13.56 -8.44
N THR A 134 4.50 -14.42 -7.82
CA THR A 134 3.05 -14.23 -7.65
C THR A 134 2.67 -14.63 -6.24
N LEU A 135 1.92 -13.77 -5.58
CA LEU A 135 1.42 -14.00 -4.24
C LEU A 135 -0.06 -13.64 -4.17
N LYS A 136 -0.86 -14.54 -3.64
CA LYS A 136 -2.22 -14.26 -3.18
C LYS A 136 -2.26 -14.40 -1.66
N VAL A 137 -2.76 -13.37 -0.99
CA VAL A 137 -2.97 -13.36 0.46
C VAL A 137 -4.46 -13.25 0.74
N ASN A 138 -5.00 -14.20 1.50
CA ASN A 138 -6.33 -14.13 2.08
C ASN A 138 -6.20 -14.00 3.59
N PHE A 139 -6.93 -13.08 4.19
CA PHE A 139 -6.91 -12.85 5.62
C PHE A 139 -8.20 -12.19 6.09
N LYS A 140 -8.39 -12.08 7.40
CA LYS A 140 -9.44 -11.25 8.00
C LYS A 140 -8.81 -10.03 8.66
N ILE A 141 -9.50 -8.91 8.61
CA ILE A 141 -9.14 -7.68 9.31
C ILE A 141 -10.36 -7.10 10.02
N GLY A 142 -10.35 -7.08 11.36
CA GLY A 142 -11.53 -6.69 12.13
C GLY A 142 -12.77 -7.55 11.82
N GLY A 143 -12.58 -8.82 11.41
CA GLY A 143 -13.64 -9.72 10.98
C GLY A 143 -14.05 -9.62 9.51
N VAL A 144 -13.56 -8.60 8.78
CA VAL A 144 -13.83 -8.41 7.34
C VAL A 144 -12.90 -9.29 6.51
N GLU A 145 -13.44 -9.95 5.49
CA GLU A 145 -12.64 -10.73 4.53
C GLU A 145 -11.80 -9.81 3.64
N ALA A 146 -10.51 -10.11 3.52
CA ALA A 146 -9.59 -9.42 2.63
C ALA A 146 -8.86 -10.42 1.70
N GLU A 147 -8.82 -10.08 0.42
CA GLU A 147 -8.05 -10.79 -0.60
C GLU A 147 -7.13 -9.78 -1.29
N ALA A 148 -5.84 -10.05 -1.31
CA ALA A 148 -4.85 -9.23 -2.00
C ALA A 148 -3.99 -10.09 -2.94
N ILE A 149 -3.75 -9.59 -4.15
CA ILE A 149 -2.93 -10.28 -5.15
C ILE A 149 -1.80 -9.35 -5.58
N THR A 150 -0.60 -9.90 -5.64
CA THR A 150 0.56 -9.30 -6.30
C THR A 150 1.13 -10.26 -7.33
N SER A 151 1.54 -9.77 -8.50
CA SER A 151 2.27 -10.59 -9.47
C SER A 151 3.11 -9.73 -10.39
N MET A 152 4.30 -10.23 -10.71
CA MET A 152 5.20 -9.63 -11.69
C MET A 152 5.32 -10.54 -12.93
N ALA A 153 4.40 -11.49 -13.10
CA ALA A 153 4.44 -12.51 -14.16
C ALA A 153 3.06 -12.84 -14.74
N THR A 154 2.04 -12.06 -14.42
CA THR A 154 0.68 -12.23 -14.97
C THR A 154 0.21 -10.95 -15.61
N ALA A 155 -0.78 -11.06 -16.52
CA ALA A 155 -1.36 -9.90 -17.19
C ALA A 155 -1.81 -8.83 -16.19
N ASP A 156 -1.74 -7.57 -16.60
CA ASP A 156 -2.10 -6.40 -15.80
C ASP A 156 -3.51 -6.55 -15.24
N THR A 157 -3.58 -6.64 -13.93
CA THR A 157 -4.84 -6.69 -13.18
C THR A 157 -4.71 -5.75 -11.98
N LEU A 158 -5.42 -4.63 -12.04
CA LEU A 158 -5.31 -3.57 -11.06
C LEU A 158 -6.72 -3.19 -10.57
N TYR A 159 -7.14 -3.75 -9.45
CA TYR A 159 -8.42 -3.38 -8.84
C TYR A 159 -8.29 -3.10 -7.35
N PHE A 160 -9.19 -2.29 -6.85
CA PHE A 160 -9.46 -2.06 -5.44
C PHE A 160 -10.97 -1.95 -5.24
N GLU A 161 -11.56 -2.98 -4.69
CA GLU A 161 -13.01 -3.14 -4.52
C GLU A 161 -13.35 -3.32 -3.06
N VAL A 162 -14.35 -2.61 -2.58
CA VAL A 162 -14.89 -2.73 -1.21
C VAL A 162 -16.38 -2.98 -1.30
N THR A 163 -16.83 -4.09 -0.71
CA THR A 163 -18.23 -4.47 -0.65
C THR A 163 -18.74 -4.39 0.78
N GLY A 164 -19.83 -3.71 0.97
CA GLY A 164 -20.54 -3.59 2.24
C GLY A 164 -21.96 -4.14 2.18
N THR A 165 -22.71 -4.00 3.29
CA THR A 165 -24.08 -4.50 3.41
C THR A 165 -25.11 -3.70 2.61
N LYS A 166 -24.78 -2.48 2.19
CA LYS A 166 -25.69 -1.57 1.45
C LYS A 166 -25.17 -1.20 0.06
N GLY A 167 -24.00 -1.72 -0.35
CA GLY A 167 -23.43 -1.39 -1.64
C GLY A 167 -21.96 -1.66 -1.75
N SER A 168 -21.31 -1.06 -2.73
CA SER A 168 -19.91 -1.23 -3.01
C SER A 168 -19.28 0.04 -3.57
N VAL A 169 -17.97 0.14 -3.46
CA VAL A 169 -17.15 1.13 -4.13
C VAL A 169 -15.93 0.46 -4.74
N ALA A 170 -15.60 0.80 -5.99
CA ALA A 170 -14.47 0.23 -6.70
C ALA A 170 -13.70 1.28 -7.50
N MET A 171 -12.38 1.14 -7.58
CA MET A 171 -11.58 1.89 -8.53
C MET A 171 -11.74 1.26 -9.91
N GLY A 172 -12.40 1.98 -10.82
CA GLY A 172 -12.69 1.53 -12.18
C GLY A 172 -11.48 1.57 -13.12
N GLY A 173 -11.66 1.00 -14.30
CA GLY A 173 -10.70 1.14 -15.39
C GLY A 173 -9.47 0.23 -15.35
N ASN A 174 -9.43 -0.80 -14.48
CA ASN A 174 -8.27 -1.68 -14.31
C ASN A 174 -6.96 -0.90 -14.09
N ASP A 175 -7.02 0.17 -13.28
CA ASP A 175 -5.88 1.06 -13.03
C ASP A 175 -5.74 1.50 -11.56
N ALA A 176 -6.28 0.71 -10.62
CA ALA A 176 -6.44 1.06 -9.21
C ALA A 176 -5.20 1.70 -8.57
N PHE A 177 -4.02 1.24 -8.92
CA PHE A 177 -2.74 1.70 -8.37
C PHE A 177 -1.81 2.29 -9.44
N ASN A 178 -2.33 2.61 -10.62
CA ASN A 178 -1.55 3.08 -11.77
C ASN A 178 -2.22 4.25 -12.52
N SER A 179 -2.94 5.12 -11.80
CA SER A 179 -3.61 6.30 -12.37
C SER A 179 -2.75 7.58 -12.33
N HIS A 180 -1.44 7.43 -12.21
CA HIS A 180 -0.50 8.53 -12.27
C HIS A 180 -0.60 9.28 -13.61
N ASN A 181 -0.79 10.60 -13.55
CA ASN A 181 -0.92 11.51 -14.71
C ASN A 181 -1.98 11.13 -15.75
N LYS A 182 -3.04 10.44 -15.34
CA LYS A 182 -4.19 10.14 -16.22
C LYS A 182 -5.51 10.26 -15.47
N PRO A 183 -6.63 10.56 -16.17
CA PRO A 183 -7.95 10.55 -15.56
C PRO A 183 -8.28 9.18 -14.99
N SER A 184 -9.10 9.16 -13.95
CA SER A 184 -9.51 7.91 -13.29
C SER A 184 -10.95 8.00 -12.77
N THR A 185 -11.52 6.86 -12.36
CA THR A 185 -12.92 6.78 -11.94
C THR A 185 -13.09 5.99 -10.65
N LEU A 186 -14.14 6.33 -9.89
CA LEU A 186 -14.75 5.46 -8.88
C LEU A 186 -16.11 5.01 -9.35
N GLU A 187 -16.36 3.72 -9.32
CA GLU A 187 -17.65 3.10 -9.50
C GLU A 187 -18.30 2.90 -8.13
N ILE A 188 -19.49 3.41 -7.93
CA ILE A 188 -20.19 3.43 -6.65
C ILE A 188 -21.57 2.83 -6.84
N ASP A 189 -21.92 1.86 -6.01
CA ASP A 189 -23.27 1.32 -5.91
C ASP A 189 -23.75 1.48 -4.46
N ILE A 190 -24.81 2.24 -4.25
CA ILE A 190 -25.44 2.40 -2.94
C ILE A 190 -26.90 2.03 -3.06
N GLU A 191 -27.30 0.95 -2.40
CA GLU A 191 -28.68 0.43 -2.41
C GLU A 191 -29.23 0.22 -3.84
N GLY A 192 -28.36 -0.27 -4.75
CA GLY A 192 -28.69 -0.52 -6.16
C GLY A 192 -28.64 0.72 -7.06
N LYS A 193 -28.33 1.89 -6.52
CA LYS A 193 -28.12 3.11 -7.29
C LYS A 193 -26.67 3.23 -7.69
N LYS A 194 -26.40 2.97 -8.97
CA LYS A 194 -25.06 3.03 -9.54
C LYS A 194 -24.70 4.44 -10.00
N SER A 195 -23.49 4.87 -9.69
CA SER A 195 -22.92 6.14 -10.15
C SER A 195 -21.42 5.98 -10.40
N VAL A 196 -20.85 6.93 -11.16
CA VAL A 196 -19.42 7.00 -11.43
C VAL A 196 -18.95 8.41 -11.10
N GLU A 197 -17.96 8.52 -10.23
CA GLU A 197 -17.25 9.78 -9.99
C GLU A 197 -15.97 9.80 -10.85
N ASN A 198 -15.73 10.92 -11.53
CA ASN A 198 -14.57 11.12 -12.39
C ASN A 198 -13.53 12.00 -11.67
N PHE A 199 -12.28 11.69 -11.87
CA PHE A 199 -11.13 12.42 -11.33
C PHE A 199 -10.23 12.85 -12.47
N GLU A 200 -9.86 14.12 -12.47
CA GLU A 200 -8.91 14.67 -13.42
C GLU A 200 -7.53 14.04 -13.24
N ALA A 201 -6.72 14.10 -14.30
CA ALA A 201 -5.34 13.66 -14.25
C ALA A 201 -4.57 14.45 -13.18
N CYS A 202 -3.84 13.76 -12.32
CA CYS A 202 -2.98 14.38 -11.33
C CYS A 202 -1.68 13.58 -11.16
N ASP A 203 -0.67 14.22 -10.59
CA ASP A 203 0.55 13.55 -10.15
C ASP A 203 0.52 13.35 -8.63
N PRO A 204 0.16 12.16 -8.13
CA PRO A 204 0.11 11.91 -6.70
C PRO A 204 1.49 11.86 -6.03
N TYR A 205 2.59 11.67 -6.78
CA TYR A 205 3.95 11.83 -6.27
C TYR A 205 4.23 13.30 -5.94
N GLN A 206 3.82 14.21 -6.84
CA GLN A 206 3.92 15.64 -6.57
C GLN A 206 3.07 16.03 -5.37
N LEU A 207 1.81 15.59 -5.28
CA LEU A 207 0.93 15.88 -4.14
C LEU A 207 1.54 15.42 -2.81
N MET A 208 2.17 14.24 -2.80
CA MET A 208 2.88 13.71 -1.64
C MET A 208 4.11 14.57 -1.29
N ALA A 209 4.94 14.90 -2.29
CA ALA A 209 6.15 15.71 -2.09
C ALA A 209 5.81 17.12 -1.61
N ASP A 210 4.74 17.73 -2.14
CA ASP A 210 4.25 19.03 -1.70
C ASP A 210 3.74 18.98 -0.26
N SER A 211 3.01 17.92 0.11
CA SER A 211 2.57 17.70 1.49
C SER A 211 3.76 17.61 2.46
N PHE A 212 4.78 16.84 2.10
CA PHE A 212 5.99 16.71 2.90
C PHE A 212 6.74 18.05 3.02
N SER A 213 6.92 18.76 1.89
CA SER A 213 7.56 20.08 1.85
C SER A 213 6.80 21.14 2.65
N ASN A 214 5.46 21.14 2.59
CA ASN A 214 4.62 22.04 3.36
C ASN A 214 4.81 21.81 4.86
N LYS A 215 4.86 20.55 5.30
CA LYS A 215 5.11 20.22 6.71
C LYS A 215 6.47 20.71 7.19
N ILE A 216 7.53 20.58 6.37
CA ILE A 216 8.87 21.11 6.66
C ILE A 216 8.81 22.64 6.86
N ARG A 217 7.99 23.34 6.07
CA ARG A 217 7.82 24.79 6.13
C ARG A 217 6.86 25.26 7.25
N GLY A 218 6.42 24.34 8.12
CA GLY A 218 5.50 24.65 9.22
C GLY A 218 4.06 24.91 8.78
N ARG A 219 3.69 24.54 7.55
CA ARG A 219 2.31 24.61 7.06
C ARG A 219 1.52 23.38 7.47
N GLU A 220 0.22 23.53 7.64
CA GLU A 220 -0.66 22.39 7.87
C GLU A 220 -0.66 21.46 6.64
N SER A 221 -0.36 20.18 6.86
CA SER A 221 -0.36 19.18 5.82
C SER A 221 -0.42 17.78 6.44
N TRP A 222 -1.16 16.87 5.79
CA TRP A 222 -1.21 15.48 6.22
C TRP A 222 0.07 14.75 5.77
N LEU A 223 0.64 13.98 6.68
CA LEU A 223 1.71 13.03 6.40
C LEU A 223 1.29 11.65 6.89
N MET A 224 1.69 10.61 6.17
CA MET A 224 1.50 9.25 6.63
C MET A 224 2.38 9.01 7.86
N PRO A 225 1.79 8.61 9.01
CA PRO A 225 2.58 8.38 10.22
C PRO A 225 3.50 7.17 10.08
N LEU A 226 4.71 7.21 10.62
CA LEU A 226 5.63 6.06 10.67
C LEU A 226 5.03 4.85 11.41
N SER A 227 4.08 5.07 12.31
CA SER A 227 3.33 3.98 12.95
C SER A 227 2.50 3.16 11.96
N GLU A 228 2.06 3.73 10.84
CA GLU A 228 1.40 2.99 9.76
C GLU A 228 2.42 2.16 8.99
N SER A 229 3.59 2.72 8.64
CA SER A 229 4.69 1.97 8.02
C SER A 229 5.16 0.80 8.88
N LEU A 230 5.20 0.99 10.20
CA LEU A 230 5.53 -0.11 11.13
C LEU A 230 4.48 -1.23 11.04
N LYS A 231 3.20 -0.89 11.05
CA LYS A 231 2.11 -1.88 10.95
C LYS A 231 2.11 -2.60 9.59
N PHE A 232 2.47 -1.92 8.50
CA PHE A 232 2.67 -2.58 7.21
C PHE A 232 3.80 -3.60 7.28
N ALA A 233 4.94 -3.21 7.82
CA ALA A 233 6.09 -4.10 7.95
C ALA A 233 5.81 -5.29 8.89
N GLU A 234 5.11 -5.07 10.01
CA GLU A 234 4.67 -6.15 10.92
C GLU A 234 3.77 -7.15 10.20
N PHE A 235 2.80 -6.67 9.41
CA PHE A 235 1.93 -7.57 8.66
C PHE A 235 2.69 -8.31 7.54
N PHE A 236 3.62 -7.65 6.85
CA PHE A 236 4.46 -8.30 5.85
C PHE A 236 5.35 -9.37 6.47
N ASP A 237 5.92 -9.12 7.66
CA ASP A 237 6.68 -10.14 8.40
C ASP A 237 5.80 -11.37 8.73
N GLU A 238 4.52 -11.18 9.08
CA GLU A 238 3.57 -12.27 9.31
C GLU A 238 3.25 -13.02 8.00
N VAL A 239 3.02 -12.31 6.91
CA VAL A 239 2.78 -12.92 5.59
C VAL A 239 3.99 -13.74 5.17
N PHE A 240 5.21 -13.24 5.31
CA PHE A 240 6.43 -13.99 5.01
C PHE A 240 6.58 -15.26 5.85
N LYS A 241 6.19 -15.25 7.12
CA LYS A 241 6.19 -16.47 7.95
C LYS A 241 5.22 -17.52 7.42
N VAL A 242 4.02 -17.10 6.96
CA VAL A 242 2.99 -18.01 6.44
C VAL A 242 3.37 -18.52 5.04
N MET A 243 3.98 -17.69 4.20
CA MET A 243 4.44 -18.11 2.87
C MET A 243 5.41 -19.28 2.92
N GLY A 244 6.22 -19.36 3.99
CA GLY A 244 7.35 -20.29 4.04
C GLY A 244 8.36 -19.93 2.94
N ARG A 245 9.60 -19.68 3.30
CA ARG A 245 10.64 -19.42 2.31
C ARG A 245 11.15 -20.71 1.72
N PRO A 246 11.52 -20.76 0.41
CA PRO A 246 12.25 -21.90 -0.13
C PRO A 246 13.61 -22.05 0.53
#